data_1537656c4a05a2e49dcd017c80204e0b
#
_entry.id   1537656c4a05a2e49dcd017c80204e0b
#
_cell.length_a   1.000
_cell.length_b   1.000
_cell.length_c   1.000
_cell.angle_alpha   90.00
_cell.angle_beta   90.00
_cell.angle_gamma   90.00
#
_symmetry.space_group_name_H-M   'P 1'
#
loop_
_entity.id
_entity.type
_entity.pdbx_description
1 polymer ?
#
loop_
_entity_poly.entity_id
_entity_poly.type
_entity_poly.pdbx_seq_one_letter_code
_entity_poly.pdbx_strand_id
1 'polypeptide(L)'
;FFFWSRRNILKIKRFWNTEMKGWPKSDADNILYIEVLLMLLFLTMNGADLWLQNNAYQLNYVKAGSFPVSQFLIPLFENLSVNTVFIIERTAWWLHILGILFFLNYLYYSKHLHILLAFPNTYFANLESKGKFSNLESVTNEVKMMLDPNADPFATPSSDQEISKFGASDVFDLSKVQLLNSYTCTECGRCTSECPASQTGKKLSPRKVMMDTRDRIEEVGRNIDKHK
;
A
#
# COMPACT_ATOMS: atom_id res chain seq x y z
N PHE A 1 -13.03 -11.53 -2.06
CA PHE A 1 -12.83 -12.95 -2.46
C PHE A 1 -11.97 -13.10 -3.72
N PHE A 2 -12.23 -12.36 -4.81
CA PHE A 2 -11.47 -12.43 -6.07
C PHE A 2 -9.96 -12.22 -5.89
N PHE A 3 -9.55 -11.16 -5.18
CA PHE A 3 -8.13 -10.89 -4.95
C PHE A 3 -7.48 -11.91 -4.03
N TRP A 4 -8.21 -12.42 -3.04
CA TRP A 4 -7.75 -13.50 -2.17
C TRP A 4 -7.51 -14.80 -2.97
N SER A 5 -8.45 -15.17 -3.84
CA SER A 5 -8.34 -16.34 -4.71
C SER A 5 -7.11 -16.26 -5.62
N ARG A 6 -6.83 -15.09 -6.20
CA ARG A 6 -5.64 -14.87 -7.03
C ARG A 6 -4.34 -15.09 -6.27
N ARG A 7 -4.31 -14.77 -4.98
CA ARG A 7 -3.12 -14.93 -4.14
C ARG A 7 -2.96 -16.34 -3.62
N ASN A 8 -4.04 -16.95 -3.13
CA ASN A 8 -3.98 -18.17 -2.33
C ASN A 8 -4.37 -19.43 -3.11
N ILE A 9 -5.31 -19.35 -4.06
CA ILE A 9 -5.74 -20.47 -4.90
C ILE A 9 -4.92 -20.52 -6.18
N LEU A 10 -4.96 -19.47 -7.00
CA LEU A 10 -4.28 -19.41 -8.29
C LEU A 10 -2.76 -19.20 -8.17
N LYS A 11 -2.28 -18.80 -7.01
CA LYS A 11 -0.87 -18.63 -6.66
C LYS A 11 -0.07 -17.90 -7.75
N ILE A 12 -0.56 -16.75 -8.21
CA ILE A 12 0.08 -15.96 -9.26
C ILE A 12 1.54 -15.70 -8.90
N LYS A 13 2.47 -16.12 -9.77
CA LYS A 13 3.92 -16.16 -9.55
C LYS A 13 4.50 -14.89 -8.90
N ARG A 14 4.09 -13.71 -9.34
CA ARG A 14 4.60 -12.43 -8.80
C ARG A 14 4.29 -12.20 -7.31
N PHE A 15 3.30 -12.88 -6.72
CA PHE A 15 2.98 -12.81 -5.29
C PHE A 15 3.72 -13.86 -4.44
N TRP A 16 4.49 -14.75 -5.09
CA TRP A 16 5.19 -15.86 -4.45
C TRP A 16 6.70 -15.78 -4.59
N ASN A 17 7.23 -14.62 -5.00
CA ASN A 17 8.67 -14.39 -5.05
C ASN A 17 9.29 -14.38 -3.63
N THR A 18 10.61 -14.55 -3.58
CA THR A 18 11.35 -14.67 -2.31
C THR A 18 11.19 -13.45 -1.40
N GLU A 19 11.15 -12.25 -1.96
CA GLU A 19 10.96 -10.98 -1.23
C GLU A 19 9.56 -10.80 -0.65
N MET A 20 8.60 -11.62 -1.07
CA MET A 20 7.22 -11.60 -0.54
C MET A 20 7.01 -12.56 0.63
N LYS A 21 8.05 -13.30 1.06
CA LYS A 21 7.93 -14.21 2.20
C LYS A 21 7.84 -13.43 3.51
N GLY A 22 7.05 -13.95 4.46
CA GLY A 22 6.87 -13.32 5.76
C GLY A 22 5.85 -12.19 5.77
N TRP A 23 6.20 -11.08 6.41
CA TRP A 23 5.31 -9.94 6.64
C TRP A 23 4.62 -9.40 5.38
N PRO A 24 5.31 -9.17 4.24
CA PRO A 24 4.66 -8.63 3.03
C PRO A 24 3.50 -9.48 2.52
N LYS A 25 3.58 -10.81 2.67
CA LYS A 25 2.49 -11.71 2.31
C LYS A 25 1.38 -11.68 3.36
N SER A 26 1.73 -11.80 4.64
CA SER A 26 0.76 -11.83 5.73
C SER A 26 -0.03 -10.53 5.81
N ASP A 27 0.61 -9.38 5.65
CA ASP A 27 -0.05 -8.07 5.61
C ASP A 27 -1.11 -8.01 4.50
N ALA A 28 -0.77 -8.46 3.28
CA ALA A 28 -1.72 -8.49 2.19
C ALA A 28 -2.92 -9.43 2.42
N ASP A 29 -2.70 -10.58 3.07
CA ASP A 29 -3.78 -11.50 3.41
C ASP A 29 -4.63 -10.96 4.56
N ASN A 30 -4.02 -10.32 5.58
CA ASN A 30 -4.73 -9.66 6.68
C ASN A 30 -5.65 -8.54 6.20
N ILE A 31 -5.18 -7.68 5.29
CA ILE A 31 -6.02 -6.64 4.66
C ILE A 31 -7.29 -7.28 4.07
N LEU A 32 -7.12 -8.34 3.25
CA LEU A 32 -8.24 -9.00 2.59
C LEU A 32 -9.19 -9.67 3.59
N TYR A 33 -8.67 -10.27 4.67
CA TYR A 33 -9.51 -10.87 5.72
C TYR A 33 -10.30 -9.82 6.48
N ILE A 34 -9.69 -8.70 6.84
CA ILE A 34 -10.37 -7.61 7.53
C ILE A 34 -11.47 -7.02 6.63
N GLU A 35 -11.17 -6.75 5.35
CA GLU A 35 -12.16 -6.24 4.40
C GLU A 35 -13.35 -7.19 4.23
N VAL A 36 -13.09 -8.50 4.08
CA VAL A 36 -14.18 -9.51 3.97
C VAL A 36 -15.01 -9.54 5.24
N LEU A 37 -14.38 -9.51 6.41
CA LEU A 37 -15.09 -9.49 7.70
C LEU A 37 -15.97 -8.23 7.84
N LEU A 38 -15.42 -7.05 7.53
CA LEU A 38 -16.16 -5.79 7.58
C LEU A 38 -17.38 -5.81 6.65
N MET A 39 -17.20 -6.33 5.43
CA MET A 39 -18.32 -6.46 4.48
C MET A 39 -19.37 -7.47 4.95
N LEU A 40 -18.97 -8.59 5.55
CA LEU A 40 -19.93 -9.55 6.14
C LEU A 40 -20.72 -8.92 7.27
N LEU A 41 -20.08 -8.18 8.17
CA LEU A 41 -20.75 -7.47 9.26
C LEU A 41 -21.74 -6.42 8.71
N PHE A 42 -21.33 -5.65 7.69
CA PHE A 42 -22.18 -4.66 7.04
C PHE A 42 -23.40 -5.29 6.38
N LEU A 43 -23.23 -6.38 5.63
CA LEU A 43 -24.33 -7.09 4.97
C LEU A 43 -25.27 -7.75 5.99
N THR A 44 -24.72 -8.31 7.07
CA THR A 44 -25.50 -8.90 8.16
C THR A 44 -26.34 -7.85 8.88
N MET A 45 -25.75 -6.70 9.22
CA MET A 45 -26.45 -5.57 9.81
C MET A 45 -27.62 -5.14 8.94
N ASN A 46 -27.38 -4.86 7.66
CA ASN A 46 -28.42 -4.40 6.73
C ASN A 46 -29.50 -5.46 6.47
N GLY A 47 -29.14 -6.74 6.43
CA GLY A 47 -30.10 -7.84 6.28
C GLY A 47 -31.00 -7.99 7.50
N ALA A 48 -30.41 -7.91 8.69
CA ALA A 48 -31.14 -7.95 9.97
C ALA A 48 -32.04 -6.72 10.14
N ASP A 49 -31.54 -5.53 9.79
CA ASP A 49 -32.32 -4.29 9.82
C ASP A 49 -33.54 -4.38 8.89
N LEU A 50 -33.37 -4.84 7.64
CA LEU A 50 -34.47 -5.02 6.70
C LEU A 50 -35.52 -6.02 7.21
N TRP A 51 -35.08 -7.12 7.84
CA TRP A 51 -36.00 -8.07 8.47
C TRP A 51 -36.77 -7.42 9.63
N LEU A 52 -36.10 -6.64 10.49
CA LEU A 52 -36.71 -5.94 11.61
C LEU A 52 -37.72 -4.88 11.16
N GLN A 53 -37.43 -4.15 10.07
CA GLN A 53 -38.38 -3.17 9.48
C GLN A 53 -39.71 -3.82 9.07
N ASN A 54 -39.70 -5.11 8.70
CA ASN A 54 -40.90 -5.82 8.26
C ASN A 54 -41.62 -6.57 9.41
N ASN A 55 -40.90 -6.96 10.46
CA ASN A 55 -41.41 -7.86 11.49
C ASN A 55 -41.48 -7.26 12.91
N ALA A 56 -40.81 -6.12 13.16
CA ALA A 56 -40.66 -5.54 14.48
C ALA A 56 -41.39 -4.20 14.63
N TYR A 57 -42.71 -4.19 14.47
CA TYR A 57 -43.54 -2.97 14.59
C TYR A 57 -43.39 -2.25 15.92
N GLN A 58 -43.03 -2.94 17.00
CA GLN A 58 -42.87 -2.38 18.34
C GLN A 58 -41.57 -1.59 18.54
N LEU A 59 -40.57 -1.75 17.66
CA LEU A 59 -39.23 -1.15 17.80
C LEU A 59 -39.04 0.12 16.97
N ASN A 60 -40.11 0.64 16.36
CA ASN A 60 -40.12 1.88 15.56
C ASN A 60 -39.01 1.94 14.47
N TYR A 61 -38.68 0.79 13.82
CA TYR A 61 -37.77 0.79 12.70
C TYR A 61 -38.35 1.56 11.53
N VAL A 62 -37.58 2.55 11.03
CA VAL A 62 -38.00 3.36 9.87
C VAL A 62 -37.65 2.60 8.60
N LYS A 63 -38.60 2.53 7.67
CA LYS A 63 -38.36 1.93 6.36
C LYS A 63 -37.36 2.76 5.57
N ALA A 64 -36.12 2.24 5.47
CA ALA A 64 -35.00 2.92 4.83
C ALA A 64 -34.80 2.55 3.34
N GLY A 65 -35.80 1.92 2.72
CA GLY A 65 -35.73 1.49 1.31
C GLY A 65 -35.30 0.03 1.12
N SER A 66 -34.89 -0.31 -0.07
CA SER A 66 -34.47 -1.69 -0.40
C SER A 66 -32.96 -1.86 -0.27
N PHE A 67 -32.55 -3.01 0.31
CA PHE A 67 -31.15 -3.43 0.37
C PHE A 67 -30.92 -4.58 -0.63
N PRO A 68 -30.57 -4.30 -1.91
CA PRO A 68 -30.64 -5.29 -3.00
C PRO A 68 -29.74 -6.51 -2.81
N VAL A 69 -28.64 -6.39 -2.05
CA VAL A 69 -27.74 -7.50 -1.74
C VAL A 69 -28.06 -8.13 -0.39
N SER A 70 -28.27 -7.32 0.64
CA SER A 70 -28.48 -7.82 2.00
C SER A 70 -29.82 -8.54 2.16
N GLN A 71 -30.82 -8.29 1.29
CA GLN A 71 -32.10 -9.03 1.28
C GLN A 71 -31.93 -10.55 1.12
N PHE A 72 -30.86 -11.01 0.47
CA PHE A 72 -30.58 -12.45 0.35
C PHE A 72 -30.20 -13.12 1.68
N LEU A 73 -29.91 -12.33 2.72
CA LEU A 73 -29.67 -12.84 4.08
C LEU A 73 -30.94 -12.98 4.91
N ILE A 74 -32.07 -12.42 4.50
CA ILE A 74 -33.35 -12.49 5.24
C ILE A 74 -33.74 -13.91 5.64
N PRO A 75 -33.65 -14.95 4.78
CA PRO A 75 -34.01 -16.30 5.15
C PRO A 75 -33.25 -16.85 6.36
N LEU A 76 -32.07 -16.33 6.66
CA LEU A 76 -31.29 -16.73 7.84
C LEU A 76 -31.92 -16.25 9.16
N PHE A 77 -32.78 -15.23 9.10
CA PHE A 77 -33.43 -14.61 10.27
C PHE A 77 -34.85 -15.06 10.49
N GLU A 78 -35.50 -15.74 9.53
CA GLU A 78 -36.92 -16.10 9.57
C GLU A 78 -37.33 -16.95 10.79
N ASN A 79 -36.42 -17.84 11.24
CA ASN A 79 -36.66 -18.72 12.37
C ASN A 79 -36.19 -18.16 13.72
N LEU A 80 -35.75 -16.88 13.75
CA LEU A 80 -35.23 -16.25 14.96
C LEU A 80 -36.27 -15.34 15.60
N SER A 81 -36.17 -15.17 16.93
CA SER A 81 -37.01 -14.20 17.63
C SER A 81 -36.59 -12.76 17.27
N VAL A 82 -37.55 -11.84 17.31
CA VAL A 82 -37.31 -10.40 17.08
C VAL A 82 -36.17 -9.87 17.95
N ASN A 83 -36.12 -10.27 19.23
CA ASN A 83 -35.08 -9.86 20.15
C ASN A 83 -33.70 -10.38 19.74
N THR A 84 -33.60 -11.61 19.23
CA THR A 84 -32.35 -12.20 18.75
C THR A 84 -31.84 -11.47 17.52
N VAL A 85 -32.70 -11.17 16.55
CA VAL A 85 -32.33 -10.44 15.35
C VAL A 85 -31.91 -9.00 15.69
N PHE A 86 -32.56 -8.37 16.64
CA PHE A 86 -32.16 -7.05 17.16
C PHE A 86 -30.73 -7.06 17.75
N ILE A 87 -30.44 -8.08 18.59
CA ILE A 87 -29.09 -8.23 19.15
C ILE A 87 -28.05 -8.47 18.05
N ILE A 88 -28.36 -9.30 17.05
CA ILE A 88 -27.46 -9.54 15.91
C ILE A 88 -27.21 -8.24 15.15
N GLU A 89 -28.24 -7.48 14.85
CA GLU A 89 -28.14 -6.21 14.12
C GLU A 89 -27.26 -5.21 14.89
N ARG A 90 -27.52 -4.98 16.20
CA ARG A 90 -26.73 -4.09 17.04
C ARG A 90 -25.28 -4.56 17.20
N THR A 91 -25.06 -5.86 17.37
CA THR A 91 -23.72 -6.43 17.49
C THR A 91 -22.94 -6.27 16.19
N ALA A 92 -23.55 -6.57 15.05
CA ALA A 92 -22.93 -6.40 13.74
C ALA A 92 -22.59 -4.92 13.48
N TRP A 93 -23.47 -3.99 13.86
CA TRP A 93 -23.22 -2.55 13.75
C TRP A 93 -21.99 -2.12 14.57
N TRP A 94 -21.95 -2.48 15.86
CA TRP A 94 -20.83 -2.11 16.72
C TRP A 94 -19.52 -2.74 16.27
N LEU A 95 -19.53 -4.02 15.91
CA LEU A 95 -18.34 -4.71 15.42
C LEU A 95 -17.84 -4.13 14.10
N HIS A 96 -18.75 -3.69 13.23
CA HIS A 96 -18.37 -3.01 11.97
C HIS A 96 -17.67 -1.67 12.26
N ILE A 97 -18.23 -0.82 13.12
CA ILE A 97 -17.61 0.46 13.48
C ILE A 97 -16.27 0.27 14.19
N LEU A 98 -16.21 -0.62 15.19
CA LEU A 98 -14.95 -0.92 15.89
C LEU A 98 -13.93 -1.54 14.95
N GLY A 99 -14.37 -2.38 14.03
CA GLY A 99 -13.51 -2.98 13.01
C GLY A 99 -12.93 -1.94 12.05
N ILE A 100 -13.71 -0.93 11.63
CA ILE A 100 -13.20 0.19 10.83
C ILE A 100 -12.14 0.97 11.61
N LEU A 101 -12.40 1.32 12.89
CA LEU A 101 -11.44 2.05 13.72
C LEU A 101 -10.17 1.25 13.95
N PHE A 102 -10.27 -0.06 14.16
CA PHE A 102 -9.12 -0.95 14.24
C PHE A 102 -8.34 -0.95 12.92
N PHE A 103 -9.03 -1.07 11.78
CA PHE A 103 -8.39 -1.07 10.46
C PHE A 103 -7.68 0.24 10.14
N LEU A 104 -8.26 1.39 10.53
CA LEU A 104 -7.60 2.70 10.38
C LEU A 104 -6.28 2.77 11.14
N ASN A 105 -6.21 2.21 12.34
CA ASN A 105 -4.95 2.12 13.09
C ASN A 105 -3.97 1.13 12.45
N TYR A 106 -4.48 0.00 11.93
CA TYR A 106 -3.67 -0.99 11.23
C TYR A 106 -3.03 -0.44 9.94
N LEU A 107 -3.71 0.48 9.24
CA LEU A 107 -3.21 1.10 8.00
C LEU A 107 -1.81 1.69 8.15
N TYR A 108 -1.50 2.29 9.30
CA TYR A 108 -0.20 2.91 9.55
C TYR A 108 0.97 1.92 9.41
N TYR A 109 0.77 0.67 9.80
CA TYR A 109 1.78 -0.39 9.76
C TYR A 109 1.72 -1.25 8.49
N SER A 110 0.76 -0.98 7.63
CA SER A 110 0.42 -1.79 6.47
C SER A 110 0.80 -1.10 5.17
N LYS A 111 1.12 -1.88 4.14
CA LYS A 111 1.22 -1.37 2.76
C LYS A 111 -0.06 -0.66 2.29
N HIS A 112 -1.19 -0.87 2.95
CA HIS A 112 -2.47 -0.22 2.63
C HIS A 112 -2.45 1.29 2.92
N LEU A 113 -1.45 1.79 3.64
CA LEU A 113 -1.19 3.23 3.82
C LEU A 113 -1.07 3.98 2.47
N HIS A 114 -0.74 3.25 1.37
CA HIS A 114 -0.69 3.84 0.03
C HIS A 114 -1.97 4.57 -0.39
N ILE A 115 -3.14 4.20 0.15
CA ILE A 115 -4.41 4.88 -0.14
C ILE A 115 -4.34 6.35 0.29
N LEU A 116 -3.83 6.63 1.50
CA LEU A 116 -3.66 7.99 2.00
C LEU A 116 -2.51 8.72 1.27
N LEU A 117 -1.41 8.01 1.05
CA LEU A 117 -0.23 8.57 0.41
C LEU A 117 -0.37 8.75 -1.11
N ALA A 118 -1.38 8.16 -1.73
CA ALA A 118 -1.68 8.34 -3.15
C ALA A 118 -1.97 9.82 -3.50
N PHE A 119 -2.63 10.56 -2.61
CA PHE A 119 -2.93 11.98 -2.82
C PHE A 119 -1.65 12.83 -2.94
N PRO A 120 -0.76 12.87 -1.93
CA PRO A 120 0.48 13.62 -2.05
C PRO A 120 1.39 13.06 -3.15
N ASN A 121 1.42 11.74 -3.36
CA ASN A 121 2.24 11.14 -4.41
C ASN A 121 1.79 11.56 -5.82
N THR A 122 0.48 11.67 -6.04
CA THR A 122 -0.07 12.17 -7.31
C THR A 122 0.19 13.66 -7.49
N TYR A 123 0.06 14.45 -6.40
CA TYR A 123 0.32 15.89 -6.43
C TYR A 123 1.78 16.22 -6.79
N PHE A 124 2.74 15.49 -6.23
CA PHE A 124 4.17 15.67 -6.51
C PHE A 124 4.67 14.84 -7.70
N ALA A 125 3.79 14.23 -8.47
CA ALA A 125 4.19 13.45 -9.63
C ALA A 125 4.92 14.31 -10.66
N ASN A 126 5.95 13.74 -11.29
CA ASN A 126 6.67 14.42 -12.38
C ASN A 126 5.76 14.50 -13.61
N LEU A 127 5.47 15.73 -14.04
CA LEU A 127 4.64 16.04 -15.21
C LEU A 127 5.46 16.23 -16.51
N GLU A 128 6.78 16.15 -16.42
CA GLU A 128 7.67 16.19 -17.59
C GLU A 128 7.47 14.97 -18.49
N SER A 129 7.91 15.06 -19.75
CA SER A 129 7.82 13.91 -20.67
C SER A 129 8.55 12.69 -20.10
N LYS A 130 7.97 11.50 -20.25
CA LYS A 130 8.48 10.26 -19.63
C LYS A 130 9.89 9.83 -20.09
N GLY A 131 10.38 10.34 -21.19
CA GLY A 131 11.74 10.10 -21.69
C GLY A 131 12.78 11.09 -21.18
N LYS A 132 12.38 12.12 -20.44
CA LYS A 132 13.29 13.13 -19.91
C LYS A 132 13.78 12.72 -18.53
N PHE A 133 15.10 12.56 -18.43
CA PHE A 133 15.76 12.26 -17.17
C PHE A 133 16.38 13.54 -16.60
N SER A 134 16.34 13.70 -15.26
CA SER A 134 17.14 14.69 -14.57
C SER A 134 18.57 14.17 -14.45
N ASN A 135 19.54 14.94 -14.95
CA ASN A 135 20.94 14.57 -14.82
C ASN A 135 21.48 15.04 -13.45
N LEU A 136 22.35 14.25 -12.85
CA LEU A 136 23.15 14.68 -11.72
C LEU A 136 24.20 15.67 -12.23
N GLU A 137 24.20 16.87 -11.67
CA GLU A 137 25.11 17.97 -12.11
C GLU A 137 26.57 17.58 -11.95
N SER A 138 26.91 16.92 -10.83
CA SER A 138 28.25 16.42 -10.57
C SER A 138 28.73 15.45 -11.66
N VAL A 139 27.90 14.47 -12.05
CA VAL A 139 28.24 13.53 -13.12
C VAL A 139 28.34 14.24 -14.47
N THR A 140 27.43 15.19 -14.73
CA THR A 140 27.44 15.95 -15.98
C THR A 140 28.71 16.77 -16.13
N ASN A 141 29.19 17.39 -15.07
CA ASN A 141 30.41 18.19 -15.08
C ASN A 141 31.66 17.31 -15.28
N GLU A 142 31.69 16.15 -14.62
CA GLU A 142 32.80 15.20 -14.81
C GLU A 142 32.87 14.65 -16.23
N VAL A 143 31.74 14.27 -16.80
CA VAL A 143 31.68 13.82 -18.20
C VAL A 143 32.07 14.94 -19.16
N LYS A 144 31.69 16.19 -18.91
CA LYS A 144 32.13 17.34 -19.72
C LYS A 144 33.64 17.53 -19.67
N MET A 145 34.23 17.41 -18.48
CA MET A 145 35.69 17.49 -18.34
C MET A 145 36.40 16.34 -19.10
N MET A 146 35.86 15.11 -19.04
CA MET A 146 36.43 13.98 -19.78
C MET A 146 36.32 14.13 -21.29
N LEU A 147 35.33 14.89 -21.76
CA LEU A 147 35.14 15.13 -23.21
C LEU A 147 35.84 16.37 -23.73
N ASP A 148 36.40 17.22 -22.85
CA ASP A 148 37.13 18.42 -23.25
C ASP A 148 38.59 18.04 -23.64
N PRO A 149 39.01 18.22 -24.90
CA PRO A 149 40.35 17.88 -25.34
C PRO A 149 41.44 18.74 -24.68
N ASN A 150 41.08 19.88 -24.10
CA ASN A 150 42.00 20.82 -23.46
C ASN A 150 42.00 20.67 -21.91
N ALA A 151 41.15 19.81 -21.34
CA ALA A 151 41.16 19.57 -19.92
C ALA A 151 42.38 18.75 -19.51
N ASP A 152 43.12 19.24 -18.51
CA ASP A 152 44.22 18.47 -17.93
C ASP A 152 43.60 17.35 -17.01
N PRO A 153 43.77 16.06 -17.40
CA PRO A 153 43.23 14.94 -16.59
C PRO A 153 43.87 14.83 -15.20
N PHE A 154 44.97 15.52 -14.96
CA PHE A 154 45.70 15.54 -13.69
C PHE A 154 45.59 16.87 -12.94
N ALA A 155 44.76 17.78 -13.44
CA ALA A 155 44.45 19.01 -12.69
C ALA A 155 43.81 18.61 -11.35
N THR A 156 44.58 18.70 -10.29
CA THR A 156 44.06 18.50 -8.92
C THR A 156 42.93 19.49 -8.69
N PRO A 157 41.74 19.04 -8.30
CA PRO A 157 40.68 19.94 -7.91
C PRO A 157 41.23 20.89 -6.84
N SER A 158 40.98 22.22 -7.00
CA SER A 158 41.36 23.19 -5.99
C SER A 158 40.91 22.70 -4.62
N SER A 159 41.77 22.79 -3.62
CA SER A 159 41.63 22.21 -2.28
C SER A 159 40.32 22.54 -1.53
N ASP A 160 39.46 23.37 -2.08
CA ASP A 160 38.18 23.79 -1.52
C ASP A 160 36.95 23.21 -2.23
N GLN A 161 37.12 22.36 -3.26
CA GLN A 161 35.99 21.63 -3.85
C GLN A 161 35.79 20.32 -3.10
N GLU A 162 34.78 20.27 -2.24
CA GLU A 162 34.28 18.99 -1.73
C GLU A 162 33.99 18.07 -2.91
N ILE A 163 34.59 16.87 -2.88
CA ILE A 163 34.34 15.85 -3.90
C ILE A 163 32.85 15.57 -3.89
N SER A 164 32.16 16.03 -4.92
CA SER A 164 30.72 15.85 -5.01
C SER A 164 30.37 14.37 -5.12
N LYS A 165 29.39 13.93 -4.33
CA LYS A 165 28.97 12.55 -4.27
C LYS A 165 28.30 12.12 -5.58
N PHE A 166 28.74 11.01 -6.16
CA PHE A 166 28.16 10.41 -7.36
C PHE A 166 27.05 9.42 -7.00
N GLY A 167 25.80 9.79 -7.29
CA GLY A 167 24.65 8.93 -7.08
C GLY A 167 24.17 8.86 -5.62
N ALA A 168 23.18 8.01 -5.38
CA ALA A 168 22.58 7.79 -4.07
C ALA A 168 23.18 6.56 -3.38
N SER A 169 23.78 6.73 -2.21
CA SER A 169 24.31 5.63 -1.40
C SER A 169 23.41 5.29 -0.22
N ASP A 170 22.59 6.22 0.23
CA ASP A 170 21.61 6.01 1.32
C ASP A 170 20.36 6.88 1.08
N VAL A 171 19.37 6.71 1.92
CA VAL A 171 18.06 7.41 1.84
C VAL A 171 18.18 8.92 1.93
N PHE A 172 19.22 9.46 2.55
CA PHE A 172 19.51 10.89 2.62
C PHE A 172 19.84 11.53 1.26
N ASP A 173 20.28 10.72 0.30
CA ASP A 173 20.63 11.17 -1.04
C ASP A 173 19.41 11.14 -1.99
N LEU A 174 18.28 10.61 -1.53
CA LEU A 174 17.06 10.52 -2.30
C LEU A 174 16.20 11.77 -2.14
N SER A 175 15.53 12.17 -3.21
CA SER A 175 14.55 13.25 -3.16
C SER A 175 13.31 12.84 -2.35
N LYS A 176 12.60 13.83 -1.80
CA LYS A 176 11.33 13.61 -1.09
C LYS A 176 10.31 12.79 -1.89
N VAL A 177 10.28 13.00 -3.22
CA VAL A 177 9.38 12.26 -4.12
C VAL A 177 9.80 10.80 -4.24
N GLN A 178 11.10 10.50 -4.31
CA GLN A 178 11.59 9.12 -4.35
C GLN A 178 11.29 8.38 -3.04
N LEU A 179 11.47 9.06 -1.89
CA LEU A 179 11.10 8.51 -0.58
C LEU A 179 9.59 8.24 -0.49
N LEU A 180 8.76 9.20 -0.94
CA LEU A 180 7.30 9.03 -0.97
C LEU A 180 6.88 7.87 -1.89
N ASN A 181 7.51 7.71 -3.05
CA ASN A 181 7.26 6.60 -3.97
C ASN A 181 7.51 5.23 -3.31
N SER A 182 8.54 5.10 -2.46
CA SER A 182 8.82 3.84 -1.76
C SER A 182 7.71 3.47 -0.77
N TYR A 183 7.15 4.46 -0.05
CA TYR A 183 6.03 4.27 0.86
C TYR A 183 4.69 4.02 0.16
N THR A 184 4.49 4.57 -1.04
CA THR A 184 3.28 4.31 -1.82
C THR A 184 3.32 3.00 -2.59
N CYS A 185 4.42 2.27 -2.53
CA CYS A 185 4.56 0.98 -3.20
C CYS A 185 3.63 -0.08 -2.58
N THR A 186 2.70 -0.61 -3.38
CA THR A 186 1.76 -1.68 -2.97
C THR A 186 2.35 -3.08 -3.05
N GLU A 187 3.64 -3.20 -3.38
CA GLU A 187 4.34 -4.48 -3.55
C GLU A 187 3.67 -5.43 -4.57
N CYS A 188 2.94 -4.89 -5.53
CA CYS A 188 2.18 -5.68 -6.50
C CYS A 188 3.04 -6.49 -7.48
N GLY A 189 4.34 -6.15 -7.62
CA GLY A 189 5.33 -6.87 -8.42
C GLY A 189 5.21 -6.72 -9.93
N ARG A 190 4.38 -5.80 -10.43
CA ARG A 190 4.26 -5.55 -11.88
C ARG A 190 5.57 -5.04 -12.48
N CYS A 191 6.25 -4.12 -11.79
CA CYS A 191 7.54 -3.60 -12.22
C CYS A 191 8.61 -4.69 -12.36
N THR A 192 8.62 -5.70 -11.47
CA THR A 192 9.54 -6.83 -11.56
C THR A 192 9.16 -7.79 -12.69
N SER A 193 7.84 -8.05 -12.90
CA SER A 193 7.40 -8.93 -14.00
C SER A 193 7.72 -8.36 -15.37
N GLU A 194 7.68 -7.04 -15.52
CA GLU A 194 7.89 -6.34 -16.79
C GLU A 194 9.34 -5.85 -16.96
N CYS A 195 10.20 -6.04 -15.96
CA CYS A 195 11.59 -5.63 -16.01
C CYS A 195 12.40 -6.49 -17.01
N PRO A 196 12.99 -5.91 -18.06
CA PRO A 196 13.79 -6.67 -19.05
C PRO A 196 14.93 -7.46 -18.41
N ALA A 197 15.58 -6.88 -17.40
CA ALA A 197 16.65 -7.56 -16.67
C ALA A 197 16.14 -8.78 -15.89
N SER A 198 14.97 -8.66 -15.24
CA SER A 198 14.34 -9.78 -14.54
C SER A 198 13.89 -10.87 -15.52
N GLN A 199 13.33 -10.50 -16.68
CA GLN A 199 12.89 -11.44 -17.72
C GLN A 199 14.04 -12.22 -18.35
N THR A 200 15.22 -11.60 -18.45
CA THR A 200 16.44 -12.26 -18.96
C THR A 200 17.19 -13.09 -17.91
N GLY A 201 16.58 -13.28 -16.73
CA GLY A 201 17.14 -14.14 -15.67
C GLY A 201 18.14 -13.46 -14.74
N LYS A 202 18.34 -12.15 -14.85
CA LYS A 202 19.19 -11.39 -13.91
C LYS A 202 18.47 -11.26 -12.56
N LYS A 203 19.23 -11.29 -11.47
CA LYS A 203 18.72 -11.12 -10.09
C LYS A 203 18.42 -9.65 -9.77
N LEU A 204 17.60 -9.01 -10.59
CA LEU A 204 17.14 -7.64 -10.37
C LEU A 204 15.62 -7.67 -10.13
N SER A 205 15.19 -7.18 -8.96
CA SER A 205 13.79 -6.99 -8.62
C SER A 205 13.54 -5.51 -8.30
N PRO A 206 12.97 -4.73 -9.23
CA PRO A 206 12.59 -3.34 -8.96
C PRO A 206 11.68 -3.20 -7.75
N ARG A 207 10.76 -4.16 -7.53
CA ARG A 207 9.93 -4.18 -6.32
C ARG A 207 10.77 -4.29 -5.06
N LYS A 208 11.77 -5.18 -5.04
CA LYS A 208 12.66 -5.34 -3.88
C LYS A 208 13.42 -4.04 -3.59
N VAL A 209 13.90 -3.35 -4.60
CA VAL A 209 14.58 -2.05 -4.43
C VAL A 209 13.65 -1.06 -3.71
N MET A 210 12.38 -0.96 -4.12
CA MET A 210 11.41 -0.08 -3.46
C MET A 210 11.12 -0.50 -2.01
N MET A 211 11.01 -1.79 -1.75
CA MET A 211 10.79 -2.33 -0.40
C MET A 211 11.99 -2.05 0.50
N ASP A 212 13.21 -2.36 0.03
CA ASP A 212 14.44 -2.13 0.79
C ASP A 212 14.66 -0.63 1.08
N THR A 213 14.30 0.24 0.14
CA THR A 213 14.34 1.71 0.36
C THR A 213 13.40 2.11 1.48
N ARG A 214 12.16 1.64 1.50
CA ARG A 214 11.20 1.90 2.58
C ARG A 214 11.73 1.38 3.92
N ASP A 215 12.18 0.14 3.95
CA ASP A 215 12.68 -0.50 5.18
C ASP A 215 13.89 0.27 5.73
N ARG A 216 14.76 0.80 4.86
CA ARG A 216 15.88 1.66 5.25
C ARG A 216 15.44 3.01 5.81
N ILE A 217 14.42 3.64 5.21
CA ILE A 217 13.84 4.89 5.76
C ILE A 217 13.33 4.67 7.17
N GLU A 218 12.62 3.56 7.41
CA GLU A 218 12.10 3.23 8.74
C GLU A 218 13.22 2.93 9.75
N GLU A 219 14.26 2.23 9.32
CA GLU A 219 15.43 1.97 10.16
C GLU A 219 16.11 3.28 10.59
N VAL A 220 16.35 4.18 9.63
CA VAL A 220 16.94 5.50 9.90
C VAL A 220 16.04 6.31 10.82
N GLY A 221 14.73 6.35 10.57
CA GLY A 221 13.77 7.05 11.44
C GLY A 221 13.82 6.55 12.88
N ARG A 222 13.78 5.23 13.08
CA ARG A 222 13.91 4.62 14.41
C ARG A 222 15.24 4.95 15.10
N ASN A 223 16.33 5.05 14.35
CA ASN A 223 17.63 5.39 14.91
C ASN A 223 17.70 6.87 15.33
N ILE A 224 17.15 7.78 14.53
CA ILE A 224 17.05 9.20 14.88
C ILE A 224 16.25 9.38 16.16
N ASP A 225 15.13 8.70 16.31
CA ASP A 225 14.27 8.81 17.50
C ASP A 225 14.91 8.23 18.78
N LYS A 226 15.79 7.24 18.64
CA LYS A 226 16.55 6.68 19.78
C LYS A 226 17.66 7.59 20.27
N HIS A 227 18.15 8.50 19.44
CA HIS A 227 19.27 9.40 19.74
C HIS A 227 18.84 10.84 20.03
N LYS A 228 17.53 11.09 20.09
CA LYS A 228 16.93 12.33 20.63
C LYS A 228 16.75 12.25 22.13
#